data_7f9ade9d7fde5ccf74d0707c817b10f3
#
_entry.id   7f9ade9d7fde5ccf74d0707c817b10f3
#
_cell.length_a   1.000
_cell.length_b   1.000
_cell.length_c   1.000
_cell.angle_alpha   90.00
_cell.angle_beta   90.00
_cell.angle_gamma   90.00
#
_symmetry.space_group_name_H-M   'P 1'
#
loop_
_entity.id
_entity.type
_entity.pdbx_description
1 polymer ?
#
loop_
_entity_poly.entity_id
_entity_poly.type
_entity_poly.pdbx_seq_one_letter_code
_entity_poly.pdbx_strand_id
1 'polypeptide(L)'
;MQLLFPDQLGSHFALGGEILLPEVLSQFRKRPYHRQKAHLILYALRSRARDDRVTLLSLDNYRDLAKVSGLSRAIKPSTRPMLSLAQSLGLELTQTRGFCSGEHDWESYSAGKKLKLEDFYRQSRKRLNLLMDGEQPAGGSWNFDAENRLPPPKEKLGVQGHWVPQEDDLDEEVRETLDALERSGVRFLGVDGPRQFAATEKEAQEALDHFIEHRLD
;
A
#
# COMPACT_ATOMS: atom_id res chain seq x y z
N MET A 1 -11.98 14.62 12.95
CA MET A 1 -11.37 14.37 11.63
C MET A 1 -10.37 13.22 11.73
N GLN A 2 -10.35 12.31 10.77
CA GLN A 2 -9.40 11.19 10.69
C GLN A 2 -8.12 11.62 9.98
N LEU A 3 -6.94 11.21 10.49
CA LEU A 3 -5.69 11.27 9.74
C LEU A 3 -5.52 9.98 8.94
N LEU A 4 -5.29 10.08 7.63
CA LEU A 4 -4.78 8.99 6.79
C LEU A 4 -3.27 9.14 6.57
N PHE A 5 -2.57 8.02 6.58
CA PHE A 5 -1.17 7.96 6.19
C PHE A 5 -1.02 7.59 4.70
N PRO A 6 0.10 7.95 4.05
CA PRO A 6 0.28 7.71 2.61
C PRO A 6 0.26 6.24 2.16
N ASP A 7 0.35 5.30 3.08
CA ASP A 7 0.23 3.86 2.86
C ASP A 7 -1.18 3.31 3.17
N GLN A 8 -2.15 4.20 3.43
CA GLN A 8 -3.52 3.86 3.83
C GLN A 8 -4.57 4.46 2.88
N LEU A 9 -4.35 4.37 1.57
CA LEU A 9 -5.19 5.08 0.59
C LEU A 9 -6.43 4.30 0.12
N GLY A 10 -6.49 3.00 0.35
CA GLY A 10 -7.66 2.18 0.00
C GLY A 10 -8.92 2.58 0.77
N SER A 11 -10.08 2.33 0.17
CA SER A 11 -11.40 2.68 0.74
C SER A 11 -11.63 2.06 2.13
N HIS A 12 -11.08 0.87 2.37
CA HIS A 12 -11.18 0.14 3.64
C HIS A 12 -10.46 0.82 4.82
N PHE A 13 -9.61 1.83 4.56
CA PHE A 13 -8.99 2.63 5.61
C PHE A 13 -9.85 3.80 6.09
N ALA A 14 -10.98 4.10 5.46
CA ALA A 14 -11.88 5.14 5.92
C ALA A 14 -12.68 4.69 7.15
N LEU A 15 -12.70 5.53 8.21
CA LEU A 15 -13.49 5.34 9.42
C LEU A 15 -14.83 6.10 9.38
N GLY A 16 -15.14 6.73 8.25
CA GLY A 16 -16.28 7.63 8.09
C GLY A 16 -15.97 9.08 8.47
N GLY A 17 -16.78 10.03 7.98
CA GLY A 17 -16.60 11.47 8.20
C GLY A 17 -15.41 12.06 7.45
N GLU A 18 -14.97 13.23 7.90
CA GLU A 18 -13.88 13.98 7.28
C GLU A 18 -12.53 13.33 7.49
N ILE A 19 -11.70 13.39 6.46
CA ILE A 19 -10.37 12.78 6.38
C ILE A 19 -9.36 13.86 6.00
N LEU A 20 -8.25 13.91 6.71
CA LEU A 20 -7.07 14.67 6.32
C LEU A 20 -6.01 13.71 5.75
N LEU A 21 -5.49 14.05 4.58
CA LEU A 21 -4.40 13.35 3.92
C LEU A 21 -3.21 14.30 3.73
N PRO A 22 -2.07 14.09 4.39
CA PRO A 22 -0.92 14.98 4.25
C PRO A 22 -0.10 14.67 3.00
N GLU A 23 0.19 15.69 2.20
CA GLU A 23 1.20 15.66 1.14
C GLU A 23 2.46 16.36 1.65
N VAL A 24 3.56 15.60 1.83
CA VAL A 24 4.82 16.13 2.38
C VAL A 24 5.93 15.97 1.35
N LEU A 25 6.12 16.98 0.49
CA LEU A 25 7.08 16.92 -0.62
C LEU A 25 8.55 16.88 -0.14
N SER A 26 8.84 17.42 1.05
CA SER A 26 10.19 17.37 1.63
C SER A 26 10.71 15.95 1.89
N GLN A 27 9.83 14.95 1.93
CA GLN A 27 10.25 13.55 2.04
C GLN A 27 11.19 13.11 0.91
N PHE A 28 11.00 13.67 -0.29
CA PHE A 28 11.83 13.36 -1.46
C PHE A 28 13.24 13.95 -1.37
N ARG A 29 13.50 14.90 -0.45
CA ARG A 29 14.84 15.45 -0.16
C ARG A 29 15.68 14.55 0.75
N LYS A 30 15.05 13.67 1.52
CA LYS A 30 15.74 12.86 2.54
C LYS A 30 16.54 11.71 1.95
N ARG A 31 16.12 11.20 0.80
CA ARG A 31 16.77 10.13 0.04
C ARG A 31 16.32 10.17 -1.41
N PRO A 32 17.15 9.78 -2.36
CA PRO A 32 16.73 9.69 -3.75
C PRO A 32 15.68 8.59 -3.93
N TYR A 33 14.55 8.94 -4.53
CA TYR A 33 13.52 8.02 -4.96
C TYR A 33 13.70 7.73 -6.45
N HIS A 34 13.28 6.56 -6.91
CA HIS A 34 13.05 6.38 -8.34
C HIS A 34 11.90 7.27 -8.77
N ARG A 35 12.03 7.95 -9.91
CA ARG A 35 11.06 8.95 -10.36
C ARG A 35 9.66 8.36 -10.51
N GLN A 36 9.52 7.16 -11.10
CA GLN A 36 8.23 6.47 -11.20
C GLN A 36 7.62 6.13 -9.82
N LYS A 37 8.45 5.81 -8.80
CA LYS A 37 7.93 5.60 -7.44
C LYS A 37 7.42 6.89 -6.82
N ALA A 38 8.09 8.01 -7.05
CA ALA A 38 7.62 9.32 -6.60
C ALA A 38 6.31 9.69 -7.31
N HIS A 39 6.21 9.40 -8.61
CA HIS A 39 4.98 9.56 -9.38
C HIS A 39 3.84 8.74 -8.76
N LEU A 40 4.03 7.44 -8.53
CA LEU A 40 3.02 6.59 -7.88
C LEU A 40 2.52 7.20 -6.56
N ILE A 41 3.43 7.65 -5.71
CA ILE A 41 3.07 8.21 -4.40
C ILE A 41 2.20 9.46 -4.56
N LEU A 42 2.61 10.41 -5.41
CA LEU A 42 1.89 11.66 -5.60
C LEU A 42 0.55 11.45 -6.30
N TYR A 43 0.54 10.64 -7.35
CA TYR A 43 -0.69 10.33 -8.07
C TYR A 43 -1.72 9.67 -7.14
N ALA A 44 -1.32 8.64 -6.39
CA ALA A 44 -2.22 7.93 -5.49
C ALA A 44 -2.78 8.85 -4.38
N LEU A 45 -1.95 9.73 -3.79
CA LEU A 45 -2.38 10.73 -2.80
C LEU A 45 -3.41 11.70 -3.39
N ARG A 46 -3.10 12.29 -4.54
CA ARG A 46 -3.96 13.30 -5.18
C ARG A 46 -5.24 12.69 -5.75
N SER A 47 -5.15 11.49 -6.32
CA SER A 47 -6.33 10.74 -6.75
C SER A 47 -7.26 10.40 -5.58
N ARG A 48 -6.71 10.01 -4.42
CA ARG A 48 -7.50 9.77 -3.22
C ARG A 48 -8.20 11.02 -2.70
N ALA A 49 -7.60 12.18 -2.91
CA ALA A 49 -8.16 13.47 -2.53
C ALA A 49 -9.28 13.97 -3.48
N ARG A 50 -9.58 13.26 -4.56
CA ARG A 50 -10.78 13.53 -5.39
C ARG A 50 -12.08 13.10 -4.69
N ASP A 51 -12.02 12.33 -3.59
CA ASP A 51 -13.17 12.05 -2.72
C ASP A 51 -13.46 13.32 -1.90
N ASP A 52 -14.67 13.85 -1.98
CA ASP A 52 -15.11 15.09 -1.32
C ASP A 52 -14.92 15.12 0.20
N ARG A 53 -14.77 13.94 0.82
CA ARG A 53 -14.50 13.80 2.26
C ARG A 53 -13.02 13.92 2.62
N VAL A 54 -12.15 13.96 1.62
CA VAL A 54 -10.68 13.95 1.82
C VAL A 54 -10.12 15.32 1.53
N THR A 55 -9.56 15.94 2.55
CA THR A 55 -8.77 17.17 2.41
C THR A 55 -7.30 16.82 2.27
N LEU A 56 -6.72 17.12 1.10
CA LEU A 56 -5.27 17.04 0.89
C LEU A 56 -4.63 18.30 1.47
N LEU A 57 -3.69 18.11 2.40
CA LEU A 57 -2.96 19.21 3.02
C LEU A 57 -1.47 19.12 2.69
N SER A 58 -0.98 20.11 1.96
CA SER A 58 0.46 20.24 1.69
C SER A 58 1.17 20.78 2.94
N LEU A 59 2.23 20.08 3.36
CA LEU A 59 3.03 20.39 4.54
C LEU A 59 4.52 20.29 4.23
N ASP A 60 5.31 21.12 4.88
CA ASP A 60 6.77 21.01 4.81
C ASP A 60 7.28 19.79 5.56
N ASN A 61 6.62 19.42 6.66
CA ASN A 61 7.04 18.32 7.51
C ASN A 61 5.82 17.66 8.17
N TYR A 62 5.87 16.34 8.37
CA TYR A 62 4.85 15.61 9.13
C TYR A 62 4.64 16.14 10.55
N ARG A 63 5.65 16.74 11.17
CA ARG A 63 5.51 17.37 12.51
C ARG A 63 4.56 18.57 12.51
N ASP A 64 4.36 19.20 11.35
CA ASP A 64 3.44 20.34 11.23
C ASP A 64 1.97 19.93 11.40
N LEU A 65 1.66 18.64 11.32
CA LEU A 65 0.35 18.09 11.70
C LEU A 65 -0.06 18.46 13.14
N ALA A 66 0.90 18.71 14.03
CA ALA A 66 0.61 19.19 15.39
C ALA A 66 -0.08 20.58 15.43
N LYS A 67 -0.02 21.34 14.33
CA LYS A 67 -0.68 22.65 14.18
C LYS A 67 -2.10 22.51 13.62
N VAL A 68 -2.50 21.32 13.18
CA VAL A 68 -3.81 21.08 12.57
C VAL A 68 -4.83 20.78 13.65
N SER A 69 -5.86 21.59 13.74
CA SER A 69 -6.97 21.39 14.69
C SER A 69 -7.94 20.30 14.21
N GLY A 70 -8.59 19.65 15.17
CA GLY A 70 -9.66 18.67 14.88
C GLY A 70 -9.20 17.28 14.47
N LEU A 71 -7.90 17.00 14.39
CA LEU A 71 -7.39 15.63 14.28
C LEU A 71 -7.65 14.88 15.58
N SER A 72 -8.31 13.73 15.50
CA SER A 72 -8.70 12.97 16.71
C SER A 72 -8.43 11.48 16.61
N ARG A 73 -8.37 10.91 15.41
CA ARG A 73 -8.27 9.46 15.23
C ARG A 73 -7.47 9.08 13.98
N ALA A 74 -6.89 7.88 14.01
CA ALA A 74 -6.24 7.26 12.87
C ALA A 74 -6.35 5.74 12.96
N ILE A 75 -6.19 5.06 11.82
CA ILE A 75 -5.90 3.62 11.83
C ILE A 75 -4.43 3.46 12.19
N LYS A 76 -4.12 2.52 13.07
CA LYS A 76 -2.76 2.22 13.51
C LYS A 76 -1.88 1.99 12.27
N PRO A 77 -0.86 2.84 12.04
CA PRO A 77 0.01 2.70 10.88
C PRO A 77 0.96 1.51 11.03
N SER A 78 1.37 0.94 9.90
CA SER A 78 2.25 -0.23 9.84
C SER A 78 3.72 0.11 10.12
N THR A 79 4.12 1.38 10.02
CA THR A 79 5.51 1.79 10.21
C THR A 79 5.73 2.45 11.57
N ARG A 80 6.87 2.13 12.19
CA ARG A 80 7.24 2.69 13.51
C ARG A 80 7.29 4.22 13.54
N PRO A 81 7.86 4.93 12.54
CA PRO A 81 7.87 6.39 12.54
C PRO A 81 6.46 7.01 12.49
N MET A 82 5.54 6.46 11.71
CA MET A 82 4.18 6.96 11.62
C MET A 82 3.38 6.62 12.89
N LEU A 83 3.63 5.46 13.50
CA LEU A 83 3.04 5.13 14.81
C LEU A 83 3.48 6.11 15.90
N SER A 84 4.78 6.40 15.99
CA SER A 84 5.30 7.39 16.94
C SER A 84 4.73 8.79 16.69
N LEU A 85 4.55 9.16 15.43
CA LEU A 85 3.91 10.43 15.06
C LEU A 85 2.45 10.46 15.54
N ALA A 86 1.66 9.42 15.22
CA ALA A 86 0.26 9.34 15.62
C ALA A 86 0.09 9.42 17.15
N GLN A 87 0.96 8.74 17.89
CA GLN A 87 1.00 8.78 19.35
C GLN A 87 1.37 10.20 19.87
N SER A 88 2.35 10.86 19.27
CA SER A 88 2.76 12.21 19.63
C SER A 88 1.67 13.26 19.36
N LEU A 89 0.78 13.00 18.41
CA LEU A 89 -0.39 13.81 18.09
C LEU A 89 -1.59 13.52 19.01
N GLY A 90 -1.48 12.52 19.89
CA GLY A 90 -2.56 12.13 20.80
C GLY A 90 -3.78 11.52 20.09
N LEU A 91 -3.57 10.90 18.92
CA LEU A 91 -4.69 10.33 18.15
C LEU A 91 -5.18 9.02 18.77
N GLU A 92 -6.50 8.85 18.79
CA GLU A 92 -7.13 7.56 19.04
C GLU A 92 -6.81 6.60 17.89
N LEU A 93 -6.17 5.45 18.21
CA LEU A 93 -5.76 4.48 17.21
C LEU A 93 -6.71 3.29 17.19
N THR A 94 -7.30 3.02 16.05
CA THR A 94 -8.02 1.76 15.80
C THR A 94 -7.04 0.68 15.36
N GLN A 95 -7.52 -0.57 15.32
CA GLN A 95 -6.69 -1.70 14.86
C GLN A 95 -6.15 -1.49 13.44
N THR A 96 -4.97 -2.04 13.18
CA THR A 96 -4.35 -2.09 11.86
C THR A 96 -5.28 -2.79 10.85
N ARG A 97 -5.37 -2.26 9.64
CA ARG A 97 -6.14 -2.82 8.52
C ARG A 97 -5.22 -3.18 7.35
N GLY A 98 -5.73 -3.94 6.40
CA GLY A 98 -4.98 -4.38 5.22
C GLY A 98 -4.16 -5.66 5.44
N PHE A 99 -4.36 -6.35 6.57
CA PHE A 99 -3.72 -7.63 6.87
C PHE A 99 -4.77 -8.69 7.17
N CYS A 100 -4.54 -9.90 6.68
CA CYS A 100 -5.41 -11.06 6.95
C CYS A 100 -5.34 -11.54 8.41
N SER A 101 -4.28 -11.19 9.14
CA SER A 101 -4.09 -11.50 10.56
C SER A 101 -3.67 -10.25 11.31
N GLY A 102 -4.35 -9.99 12.43
CA GLY A 102 -4.05 -8.86 13.31
C GLY A 102 -3.10 -9.24 14.45
N GLU A 103 -2.79 -8.26 15.30
CA GLU A 103 -1.95 -8.47 16.49
C GLU A 103 -2.55 -9.54 17.42
N HIS A 104 -3.87 -9.49 17.64
CA HIS A 104 -4.56 -10.47 18.48
C HIS A 104 -4.43 -11.91 17.97
N ASP A 105 -4.49 -12.13 16.65
CA ASP A 105 -4.29 -13.44 16.05
C ASP A 105 -2.89 -13.98 16.34
N TRP A 106 -1.89 -13.08 16.24
CA TRP A 106 -0.50 -13.42 16.55
C TRP A 106 -0.28 -13.69 18.03
N GLU A 107 -0.79 -12.85 18.91
CA GLU A 107 -0.70 -13.01 20.37
C GLU A 107 -1.33 -14.33 20.82
N SER A 108 -2.53 -14.63 20.31
CA SER A 108 -3.24 -15.88 20.59
C SER A 108 -2.47 -17.12 20.11
N TYR A 109 -1.82 -17.03 18.93
CA TYR A 109 -1.00 -18.11 18.40
C TYR A 109 0.30 -18.27 19.19
N SER A 110 0.97 -17.17 19.54
CA SER A 110 2.31 -17.18 20.14
C SER A 110 2.33 -17.55 21.63
N ALA A 111 1.18 -17.51 22.29
CA ALA A 111 1.08 -17.77 23.74
C ALA A 111 1.54 -19.18 24.10
N GLY A 112 2.70 -19.29 24.75
CA GLY A 112 3.20 -20.54 25.35
C GLY A 112 3.64 -21.63 24.38
N LYS A 113 3.88 -21.30 23.09
CA LYS A 113 4.26 -22.26 22.05
C LYS A 113 5.65 -21.99 21.48
N LYS A 114 6.29 -23.06 20.96
CA LYS A 114 7.44 -22.90 20.07
C LYS A 114 6.92 -22.34 18.73
N LEU A 115 7.39 -21.15 18.37
CA LEU A 115 6.92 -20.45 17.19
C LEU A 115 7.45 -21.12 15.92
N LYS A 116 6.53 -21.49 15.03
CA LYS A 116 6.81 -21.95 13.67
C LYS A 116 5.91 -21.19 12.71
N LEU A 117 6.51 -20.54 11.72
CA LEU A 117 5.77 -19.75 10.73
C LEU A 117 4.76 -20.62 9.96
N GLU A 118 5.11 -21.85 9.64
CA GLU A 118 4.23 -22.78 8.93
C GLU A 118 2.99 -23.15 9.76
N ASP A 119 3.11 -23.33 11.07
CA ASP A 119 1.96 -23.65 11.92
C ASP A 119 1.01 -22.44 12.01
N PHE A 120 1.54 -21.21 12.09
CA PHE A 120 0.75 -19.98 12.02
C PHE A 120 0.04 -19.83 10.67
N TYR A 121 0.74 -20.10 9.57
CA TYR A 121 0.17 -20.10 8.23
C TYR A 121 -1.00 -21.07 8.08
N ARG A 122 -0.82 -22.33 8.51
CA ARG A 122 -1.88 -23.35 8.46
C ARG A 122 -3.09 -22.96 9.32
N GLN A 123 -2.85 -22.46 10.54
CA GLN A 123 -3.91 -21.98 11.41
C GLN A 123 -4.65 -20.79 10.79
N SER A 124 -3.93 -19.85 10.20
CA SER A 124 -4.52 -18.67 9.53
C SER A 124 -5.38 -19.08 8.32
N ARG A 125 -4.92 -20.02 7.47
CA ARG A 125 -5.70 -20.54 6.35
C ARG A 125 -7.01 -21.18 6.82
N LYS A 126 -6.95 -22.03 7.84
CA LYS A 126 -8.16 -22.65 8.44
C LYS A 126 -9.12 -21.62 9.01
N ARG A 127 -8.61 -20.66 9.81
CA ARG A 127 -9.42 -19.60 10.43
C ARG A 127 -10.14 -18.73 9.40
N LEU A 128 -9.46 -18.40 8.30
CA LEU A 128 -9.97 -17.54 7.23
C LEU A 128 -10.71 -18.31 6.13
N ASN A 129 -10.68 -19.64 6.19
CA ASN A 129 -11.17 -20.54 5.13
C ASN A 129 -10.62 -20.19 3.75
N LEU A 130 -9.31 -19.86 3.68
CA LEU A 130 -8.63 -19.51 2.43
C LEU A 130 -7.84 -20.69 1.88
N LEU A 131 -8.04 -21.00 0.60
CA LEU A 131 -7.42 -22.14 -0.08
C LEU A 131 -7.64 -23.46 0.66
N MET A 132 -8.83 -23.65 1.21
CA MET A 132 -9.26 -24.84 1.92
C MET A 132 -10.32 -25.59 1.13
N ASP A 133 -10.26 -26.91 1.19
CA ASP A 133 -11.29 -27.84 0.73
C ASP A 133 -11.76 -28.63 1.97
N GLY A 134 -12.82 -28.13 2.62
CA GLY A 134 -13.20 -28.55 3.95
C GLY A 134 -12.06 -28.34 4.97
N GLU A 135 -11.64 -29.44 5.64
CA GLU A 135 -10.53 -29.40 6.60
C GLU A 135 -9.14 -29.59 5.98
N GLN A 136 -9.06 -29.84 4.68
CA GLN A 136 -7.83 -30.09 3.96
C GLN A 136 -7.40 -28.86 3.14
N PRO A 137 -6.10 -28.69 2.87
CA PRO A 137 -5.65 -27.64 1.97
C PRO A 137 -6.08 -27.94 0.54
N ALA A 138 -6.56 -26.95 -0.17
CA ALA A 138 -6.83 -27.04 -1.60
C ALA A 138 -5.55 -27.51 -2.36
N GLY A 139 -5.70 -28.42 -3.30
CA GLY A 139 -4.58 -29.05 -3.99
C GLY A 139 -3.83 -30.12 -3.19
N GLY A 140 -4.32 -30.51 -2.00
CA GLY A 140 -3.79 -31.63 -1.20
C GLY A 140 -2.48 -31.34 -0.46
N SER A 141 -1.88 -30.16 -0.63
CA SER A 141 -0.62 -29.79 0.03
C SER A 141 -0.72 -28.40 0.69
N TRP A 142 -0.03 -28.25 1.84
CA TRP A 142 0.01 -26.95 2.54
C TRP A 142 0.94 -25.94 1.85
N ASN A 143 1.97 -26.41 1.16
CA ASN A 143 2.87 -25.57 0.36
C ASN A 143 3.37 -26.33 -0.86
N PHE A 144 3.85 -25.60 -1.85
CA PHE A 144 4.43 -26.11 -3.10
C PHE A 144 5.86 -25.56 -3.29
N ASP A 145 6.56 -25.20 -2.21
CA ASP A 145 7.87 -24.55 -2.23
C ASP A 145 8.95 -25.33 -2.99
N ALA A 146 8.85 -26.64 -3.05
CA ALA A 146 9.81 -27.47 -3.78
C ALA A 146 9.79 -27.16 -5.29
N GLU A 147 8.62 -26.87 -5.84
CA GLU A 147 8.44 -26.53 -7.26
C GLU A 147 8.85 -25.09 -7.56
N ASN A 148 8.69 -24.18 -6.62
CA ASN A 148 9.05 -22.77 -6.76
C ASN A 148 10.58 -22.51 -6.84
N ARG A 149 11.39 -23.54 -6.58
CA ARG A 149 12.87 -23.43 -6.60
C ARG A 149 13.50 -23.98 -7.87
N LEU A 150 12.69 -24.38 -8.82
CA LEU A 150 13.19 -24.83 -10.11
C LEU A 150 13.78 -23.65 -10.90
N PRO A 151 14.87 -23.85 -11.66
CA PRO A 151 15.39 -22.81 -12.53
C PRO A 151 14.33 -22.45 -13.58
N PRO A 152 14.33 -21.19 -14.08
CA PRO A 152 13.41 -20.81 -15.13
C PRO A 152 13.62 -21.71 -16.37
N PRO A 153 12.57 -21.98 -17.15
CA PRO A 153 12.69 -22.76 -18.36
C PRO A 153 13.67 -22.10 -19.34
N LYS A 154 14.42 -22.91 -20.09
CA LYS A 154 15.39 -22.42 -21.09
C LYS A 154 14.71 -21.76 -22.29
N GLU A 155 13.47 -22.07 -22.54
CA GLU A 155 12.66 -21.47 -23.59
C GLU A 155 12.12 -20.12 -23.14
N LYS A 156 11.96 -19.20 -24.08
CA LYS A 156 11.35 -17.91 -23.79
C LYS A 156 9.91 -18.14 -23.30
N LEU A 157 9.62 -17.69 -22.10
CA LEU A 157 8.24 -17.61 -21.63
C LEU A 157 7.48 -16.68 -22.57
N GLY A 158 6.47 -17.19 -23.26
CA GLY A 158 5.54 -16.41 -24.09
C GLY A 158 4.61 -15.59 -23.22
N VAL A 159 5.19 -14.69 -22.39
CA VAL A 159 4.39 -13.86 -21.49
C VAL A 159 3.66 -12.81 -22.31
N GLN A 160 2.35 -12.85 -22.30
CA GLN A 160 1.52 -11.81 -22.93
C GLN A 160 1.76 -10.44 -22.30
N GLY A 161 1.36 -9.36 -23.01
CA GLY A 161 1.46 -7.99 -22.53
C GLY A 161 0.84 -7.83 -21.14
N HIS A 162 1.46 -7.02 -20.29
CA HIS A 162 0.89 -6.67 -18.99
C HIS A 162 -0.17 -5.58 -19.16
N TRP A 163 -1.08 -5.47 -18.20
CA TRP A 163 -2.00 -4.35 -18.12
C TRP A 163 -1.25 -3.05 -17.94
N VAL A 164 -1.68 -2.01 -18.62
CA VAL A 164 -1.10 -0.67 -18.55
C VAL A 164 -2.24 0.32 -18.29
N PRO A 165 -2.11 1.24 -17.33
CA PRO A 165 -3.12 2.24 -17.08
C PRO A 165 -3.23 3.24 -18.24
N GLN A 166 -4.39 3.84 -18.38
CA GLN A 166 -4.55 5.02 -19.21
C GLN A 166 -4.19 6.25 -18.38
N GLU A 167 -3.24 7.05 -18.87
CA GLU A 167 -2.86 8.29 -18.21
C GLU A 167 -3.94 9.37 -18.36
N ASP A 168 -4.03 10.24 -17.36
CA ASP A 168 -4.96 11.38 -17.32
C ASP A 168 -4.22 12.69 -16.95
N ASP A 169 -4.97 13.79 -16.84
CA ASP A 169 -4.45 15.13 -16.50
C ASP A 169 -3.67 15.15 -15.17
N LEU A 170 -4.00 14.24 -14.25
CA LEU A 170 -3.30 14.14 -12.99
C LEU A 170 -1.87 13.58 -13.15
N ASP A 171 -1.65 12.70 -14.12
CA ASP A 171 -0.31 12.23 -14.45
C ASP A 171 0.59 13.39 -14.90
N GLU A 172 0.05 14.32 -15.70
CA GLU A 172 0.74 15.54 -16.15
C GLU A 172 1.06 16.47 -14.96
N GLU A 173 0.06 16.76 -14.11
CA GLU A 173 0.24 17.57 -12.91
C GLU A 173 1.32 16.99 -11.97
N VAL A 174 1.36 15.67 -11.82
CA VAL A 174 2.38 15.00 -11.02
C VAL A 174 3.77 15.16 -11.64
N ARG A 175 3.90 15.02 -12.97
CA ARG A 175 5.18 15.25 -13.67
C ARG A 175 5.68 16.68 -13.48
N GLU A 176 4.81 17.67 -13.62
CA GLU A 176 5.15 19.07 -13.38
C GLU A 176 5.68 19.28 -11.95
N THR A 177 5.04 18.64 -10.98
CA THR A 177 5.48 18.69 -9.56
C THR A 177 6.86 18.06 -9.40
N LEU A 178 7.12 16.90 -10.01
CA LEU A 178 8.42 16.24 -9.95
C LEU A 178 9.51 17.07 -10.63
N ASP A 179 9.21 17.70 -11.76
CA ASP A 179 10.13 18.63 -12.47
C ASP A 179 10.46 19.86 -11.61
N ALA A 180 9.45 20.41 -10.93
CA ALA A 180 9.67 21.53 -10.01
C ALA A 180 10.56 21.12 -8.81
N LEU A 181 10.38 19.92 -8.29
CA LEU A 181 11.24 19.37 -7.23
C LEU A 181 12.67 19.19 -7.72
N GLU A 182 12.90 18.67 -8.94
CA GLU A 182 14.24 18.55 -9.52
C GLU A 182 14.90 19.93 -9.73
N ARG A 183 14.18 20.91 -10.27
CA ARG A 183 14.67 22.30 -10.39
C ARG A 183 15.04 22.89 -9.02
N SER A 184 14.37 22.46 -7.94
CA SER A 184 14.68 22.87 -6.56
C SER A 184 15.83 22.07 -5.91
N GLY A 185 16.49 21.17 -6.65
CA GLY A 185 17.64 20.39 -6.19
C GLY A 185 17.30 19.03 -5.57
N VAL A 186 16.07 18.54 -5.71
CA VAL A 186 15.74 17.15 -5.37
C VAL A 186 16.31 16.23 -6.43
N ARG A 187 16.97 15.14 -6.00
CA ARG A 187 17.51 14.14 -6.92
C ARG A 187 16.60 12.94 -6.98
N PHE A 188 16.11 12.60 -8.17
CA PHE A 188 15.45 11.33 -8.46
C PHE A 188 16.40 10.38 -9.18
N LEU A 189 16.12 9.08 -9.09
CA LEU A 189 16.77 8.02 -9.84
C LEU A 189 15.88 7.59 -11.01
N GLY A 190 16.49 7.13 -12.10
CA GLY A 190 15.77 6.68 -13.28
C GLY A 190 15.08 7.84 -14.01
N VAL A 191 14.25 7.47 -14.96
CA VAL A 191 13.45 8.40 -15.76
C VAL A 191 11.97 8.20 -15.49
N ASP A 192 11.18 9.24 -15.66
CA ASP A 192 9.75 9.11 -15.79
C ASP A 192 9.45 8.63 -17.22
N GLY A 193 8.44 7.86 -17.36
CA GLY A 193 7.91 7.38 -18.64
C GLY A 193 6.42 7.27 -18.51
N PRO A 194 5.72 6.72 -19.49
CA PRO A 194 4.33 6.37 -19.29
C PRO A 194 4.16 5.50 -18.05
N ARG A 195 3.14 5.79 -17.25
CA ARG A 195 2.87 5.05 -16.02
C ARG A 195 2.61 3.57 -16.32
N GLN A 196 3.30 2.68 -15.61
CA GLN A 196 3.26 1.23 -15.82
C GLN A 196 2.64 0.47 -14.63
N PHE A 197 1.94 1.16 -13.75
CA PHE A 197 1.42 0.61 -12.50
C PHE A 197 0.04 1.20 -12.17
N ALA A 198 -0.79 0.41 -11.55
CA ALA A 198 -2.04 0.86 -10.97
C ALA A 198 -1.76 1.78 -9.76
N ALA A 199 -2.46 2.90 -9.68
CA ALA A 199 -2.32 3.87 -8.60
C ALA A 199 -3.64 4.17 -7.88
N THR A 200 -4.74 3.61 -8.38
CA THR A 200 -6.07 3.69 -7.77
C THR A 200 -6.61 2.30 -7.49
N GLU A 201 -7.61 2.20 -6.59
CA GLU A 201 -8.28 0.93 -6.29
C GLU A 201 -8.96 0.34 -7.54
N LYS A 202 -9.57 1.19 -8.37
CA LYS A 202 -10.18 0.79 -9.64
C LYS A 202 -9.16 0.20 -10.61
N GLU A 203 -8.05 0.90 -10.84
CA GLU A 203 -6.98 0.41 -11.71
C GLU A 203 -6.34 -0.88 -11.19
N ALA A 204 -6.21 -1.01 -9.87
CA ALA A 204 -5.68 -2.23 -9.25
C ALA A 204 -6.61 -3.42 -9.50
N GLN A 205 -7.93 -3.22 -9.44
CA GLN A 205 -8.91 -4.26 -9.77
C GLN A 205 -8.84 -4.63 -11.26
N GLU A 206 -8.79 -3.65 -12.15
CA GLU A 206 -8.65 -3.89 -13.60
C GLU A 206 -7.36 -4.66 -13.94
N ALA A 207 -6.25 -4.30 -13.28
CA ALA A 207 -4.97 -5.01 -13.45
C ALA A 207 -5.04 -6.46 -12.95
N LEU A 208 -5.72 -6.70 -11.82
CA LEU A 208 -5.93 -8.03 -11.27
C LEU A 208 -6.82 -8.88 -12.18
N ASP A 209 -7.93 -8.33 -12.65
CA ASP A 209 -8.84 -9.03 -13.56
C ASP A 209 -8.14 -9.41 -14.86
N HIS A 210 -7.38 -8.48 -15.44
CA HIS A 210 -6.54 -8.76 -16.61
C HIS A 210 -5.50 -9.86 -16.35
N PHE A 211 -4.87 -9.86 -15.17
CA PHE A 211 -3.92 -10.91 -14.80
C PHE A 211 -4.59 -12.29 -14.70
N ILE A 212 -5.76 -12.34 -14.04
CA ILE A 212 -6.52 -13.58 -13.89
C ILE A 212 -6.95 -14.12 -15.25
N GLU A 213 -7.45 -13.24 -16.13
CA GLU A 213 -7.99 -13.65 -17.45
C GLU A 213 -6.90 -14.10 -18.43
N HIS A 214 -5.71 -13.49 -18.37
CA HIS A 214 -4.70 -13.65 -19.44
C HIS A 214 -3.38 -14.29 -19.00
N ARG A 215 -3.16 -14.49 -17.71
CA ARG A 215 -1.84 -14.88 -17.17
C ARG A 215 -1.86 -15.90 -16.04
N LEU A 216 -3.02 -16.30 -15.55
CA LEU A 216 -3.12 -17.21 -14.40
C LEU A 216 -3.19 -18.68 -14.80
N ASP A 217 -3.23 -19.05 -16.08
CA ASP A 217 -3.28 -20.43 -16.58
C ASP A 217 -1.94 -21.17 -16.44
#